data_893e6b1561a975cbfd44e9e11711dae0
#
_entry.id   893e6b1561a975cbfd44e9e11711dae0
#
_cell.length_a   1.000
_cell.length_b   1.000
_cell.length_c   1.000
_cell.angle_alpha   90.00
_cell.angle_beta   90.00
_cell.angle_gamma   90.00
#
_symmetry.space_group_name_H-M   'P 1'
#
loop_
_entity.id
_entity.type
_entity.pdbx_description
1 polymer ?
#
loop_
_entity_poly.entity_id
_entity_poly.type
_entity_poly.pdbx_seq_one_letter_code
_entity_poly.pdbx_strand_id
1 'polypeptide(L)'
;MKPKVIVIVGPTASGKTSLSIELAKKINGEIVSCDSMQIYKDMDIGSAKPTEEEMQGIKHYIVDEVLPTERFSVARYKQEAETAIEEILQKGKTPIVVGGTGLYANSLIYGIEYNDIKLDEKYREELMNIANTPEGLEKLYEKAKKIDETAMEKISFTDKKRIIRILEIYKATGKNKTEQEKESRKNEVKYDYKVFAINIERPILYERINKRVDIMIEQGLIEEVKKLIKKYPEFPTAMQAIGYKEIVEYLNDELTKEEAIEKIKQETRRYAKRQITWFKRIENIKWLNGLDETQNNIKIILEVMN
;
A
#
# COMPACT_ATOMS: atom_id res chain seq x y z
N MET A 1 -7.67 28.35 -8.17
CA MET A 1 -7.58 26.96 -8.65
C MET A 1 -6.89 26.14 -7.59
N LYS A 2 -7.28 24.87 -7.38
CA LYS A 2 -6.58 23.96 -6.45
C LYS A 2 -5.20 23.61 -7.01
N PRO A 3 -4.16 23.48 -6.16
CA PRO A 3 -2.86 23.02 -6.61
C PRO A 3 -2.98 21.61 -7.21
N LYS A 4 -2.29 21.39 -8.34
CA LYS A 4 -2.28 20.08 -9.00
C LYS A 4 -1.28 19.15 -8.32
N VAL A 5 -1.67 17.89 -8.10
CA VAL A 5 -0.83 16.80 -7.58
C VAL A 5 -0.87 15.64 -8.55
N ILE A 6 0.29 15.17 -8.99
CA ILE A 6 0.39 13.99 -9.86
C ILE A 6 0.35 12.74 -8.98
N VAL A 7 -0.46 11.76 -9.37
CA VAL A 7 -0.52 10.45 -8.70
C VAL A 7 -0.21 9.36 -9.71
N ILE A 8 0.88 8.60 -9.47
CA ILE A 8 1.29 7.48 -10.32
C ILE A 8 1.13 6.19 -9.54
N VAL A 9 0.11 5.42 -9.89
CA VAL A 9 -0.16 4.12 -9.28
C VAL A 9 0.08 2.98 -10.27
N GLY A 10 0.17 1.76 -9.77
CA GLY A 10 0.32 0.58 -10.60
C GLY A 10 0.79 -0.62 -9.80
N PRO A 11 0.77 -1.83 -10.38
CA PRO A 11 1.22 -3.03 -9.70
C PRO A 11 2.72 -2.99 -9.39
N THR A 12 3.16 -3.84 -8.46
CA THR A 12 4.60 -4.05 -8.26
C THR A 12 5.27 -4.50 -9.56
N ALA A 13 6.53 -4.19 -9.74
CA ALA A 13 7.32 -4.47 -10.96
C ALA A 13 6.83 -3.79 -12.26
N SER A 14 6.02 -2.73 -12.17
CA SER A 14 5.50 -2.01 -13.35
C SER A 14 6.36 -0.86 -13.84
N GLY A 15 7.48 -0.51 -13.16
CA GLY A 15 8.34 0.60 -13.58
C GLY A 15 7.95 1.98 -13.04
N LYS A 16 7.06 2.05 -12.05
CA LYS A 16 6.62 3.32 -11.42
C LYS A 16 7.79 4.19 -10.95
N THR A 17 8.75 3.60 -10.26
CA THR A 17 9.89 4.29 -9.67
C THR A 17 10.70 5.03 -10.73
N SER A 18 11.12 4.35 -11.79
CA SER A 18 11.89 4.96 -12.87
C SER A 18 11.11 6.08 -13.57
N LEU A 19 9.82 5.85 -13.87
CA LEU A 19 8.95 6.86 -14.48
C LEU A 19 8.83 8.12 -13.59
N SER A 20 8.63 7.93 -12.30
CA SER A 20 8.42 9.05 -11.37
C SER A 20 9.69 9.88 -11.16
N ILE A 21 10.85 9.25 -11.11
CA ILE A 21 12.14 9.93 -10.97
C ILE A 21 12.46 10.76 -12.22
N GLU A 22 12.32 10.18 -13.41
CA GLU A 22 12.53 10.91 -14.66
C GLU A 22 11.52 12.07 -14.83
N LEU A 23 10.27 11.86 -14.45
CA LEU A 23 9.27 12.92 -14.42
C LEU A 23 9.67 14.03 -13.44
N ALA A 24 10.05 13.66 -12.20
CA ALA A 24 10.44 14.61 -11.15
C ALA A 24 11.59 15.52 -11.59
N LYS A 25 12.61 14.97 -12.26
CA LYS A 25 13.69 15.76 -12.84
C LYS A 25 13.19 16.79 -13.87
N LYS A 26 12.25 16.36 -14.73
CA LYS A 26 11.76 17.18 -15.83
C LYS A 26 10.88 18.35 -15.38
N ILE A 27 10.15 18.19 -14.28
CA ILE A 27 9.17 19.19 -13.79
C ILE A 27 9.56 19.83 -12.45
N ASN A 28 10.81 19.67 -12.02
CA ASN A 28 11.26 20.12 -10.68
C ASN A 28 10.34 19.58 -9.57
N GLY A 29 10.09 18.26 -9.58
CA GLY A 29 9.19 17.61 -8.64
C GLY A 29 9.93 16.94 -7.47
N GLU A 30 9.17 16.61 -6.42
CA GLU A 30 9.58 15.74 -5.33
C GLU A 30 8.54 14.62 -5.14
N ILE A 31 8.96 13.47 -4.60
CA ILE A 31 8.16 12.25 -4.56
C ILE A 31 7.62 12.01 -3.15
N VAL A 32 6.33 11.67 -3.06
CA VAL A 32 5.67 11.18 -1.84
C VAL A 32 5.34 9.70 -2.05
N SER A 33 5.94 8.82 -1.28
CA SER A 33 5.68 7.38 -1.39
C SER A 33 4.24 7.03 -1.00
N CYS A 34 3.62 6.19 -1.81
CA CYS A 34 2.30 5.61 -1.57
C CYS A 34 2.43 4.08 -1.47
N ASP A 35 3.40 3.62 -0.68
CA ASP A 35 3.67 2.22 -0.39
C ASP A 35 3.67 1.95 1.11
N SER A 36 2.96 0.91 1.54
CA SER A 36 2.77 0.60 2.95
C SER A 36 3.94 -0.14 3.60
N MET A 37 4.95 -0.53 2.82
CA MET A 37 6.10 -1.29 3.31
C MET A 37 7.41 -0.51 3.22
N GLN A 38 7.59 0.32 2.19
CA GLN A 38 8.81 1.13 2.00
C GLN A 38 9.03 2.18 3.10
N ILE A 39 8.03 2.47 3.91
CA ILE A 39 8.13 3.39 5.04
C ILE A 39 8.96 2.82 6.19
N TYR A 40 9.03 1.49 6.33
CA TYR A 40 9.72 0.86 7.44
C TYR A 40 11.23 0.86 7.26
N LYS A 41 11.95 1.27 8.31
CA LYS A 41 13.42 1.22 8.39
C LYS A 41 13.91 -0.21 8.31
N ASP A 42 15.10 -0.39 7.70
CA ASP A 42 15.79 -1.67 7.55
C ASP A 42 15.04 -2.73 6.70
N MET A 43 13.88 -2.38 6.16
CA MET A 43 13.11 -3.25 5.25
C MET A 43 13.33 -2.79 3.82
N ASP A 44 14.50 -3.10 3.25
CA ASP A 44 14.97 -2.51 2.00
C ASP A 44 14.73 -3.44 0.80
N ILE A 45 15.27 -4.65 0.88
CA ILE A 45 15.24 -5.61 -0.22
C ILE A 45 13.82 -6.12 -0.46
N GLY A 46 13.17 -6.66 0.59
CA GLY A 46 11.85 -7.27 0.46
C GLY A 46 10.74 -6.27 0.12
N SER A 47 10.88 -5.01 0.49
CA SER A 47 9.96 -3.93 0.12
C SER A 47 10.25 -3.33 -1.26
N ALA A 48 11.39 -3.69 -1.89
CA ALA A 48 11.94 -3.03 -3.08
C ALA A 48 12.03 -1.51 -2.89
N LYS A 49 12.55 -1.08 -1.74
CA LYS A 49 12.79 0.32 -1.43
C LYS A 49 13.80 0.89 -2.43
N PRO A 50 13.56 2.07 -3.03
CA PRO A 50 14.55 2.67 -3.93
C PRO A 50 15.81 3.03 -3.16
N THR A 51 16.97 2.70 -3.72
CA THR A 51 18.27 3.09 -3.17
C THR A 51 18.56 4.58 -3.43
N GLU A 52 19.51 5.17 -2.71
CA GLU A 52 19.94 6.55 -2.95
C GLU A 52 20.38 6.77 -4.40
N GLU A 53 21.06 5.77 -4.99
CA GLU A 53 21.48 5.81 -6.38
C GLU A 53 20.27 5.81 -7.33
N GLU A 54 19.26 4.97 -7.07
CA GLU A 54 18.02 4.95 -7.85
C GLU A 54 17.21 6.23 -7.69
N MET A 55 17.21 6.85 -6.50
CA MET A 55 16.54 8.14 -6.24
C MET A 55 17.17 9.31 -7.01
N GLN A 56 18.43 9.21 -7.43
CA GLN A 56 19.14 10.17 -8.28
C GLN A 56 19.03 11.62 -7.78
N GLY A 57 19.10 11.82 -6.46
CA GLY A 57 19.00 13.13 -5.81
C GLY A 57 17.59 13.71 -5.70
N ILE A 58 16.55 13.02 -6.17
CA ILE A 58 15.16 13.42 -5.96
C ILE A 58 14.76 13.09 -4.52
N LYS A 59 14.24 14.09 -3.79
CA LYS A 59 13.74 13.86 -2.43
C LYS A 59 12.49 12.97 -2.46
N HIS A 60 12.52 11.93 -1.64
CA HIS A 60 11.40 11.05 -1.37
C HIS A 60 10.93 11.24 0.08
N TYR A 61 9.62 11.36 0.27
CA TYR A 61 8.96 11.46 1.57
C TYR A 61 8.24 10.15 1.86
N ILE A 62 8.09 9.83 3.11
CA ILE A 62 7.41 8.62 3.61
C ILE A 62 8.14 7.35 3.11
N VAL A 63 9.46 7.39 3.17
CA VAL A 63 10.35 6.26 2.88
C VAL A 63 11.36 6.18 4.01
N ASP A 64 11.53 4.99 4.60
CA ASP A 64 12.53 4.74 5.64
C ASP A 64 12.38 5.59 6.92
N GLU A 65 11.16 5.90 7.32
CA GLU A 65 10.89 6.84 8.43
C GLU A 65 10.44 6.15 9.72
N VAL A 66 9.76 5.01 9.64
CA VAL A 66 9.07 4.35 10.76
C VAL A 66 9.78 3.06 11.15
N LEU A 67 9.90 2.79 12.46
CA LEU A 67 10.45 1.52 12.92
C LEU A 67 9.50 0.35 12.63
N PRO A 68 10.01 -0.85 12.30
CA PRO A 68 9.19 -2.05 12.09
C PRO A 68 8.34 -2.46 13.31
N THR A 69 8.69 -1.96 14.50
CA THR A 69 7.96 -2.15 15.74
C THR A 69 6.74 -1.24 15.90
N GLU A 70 6.60 -0.25 15.02
CA GLU A 70 5.48 0.68 15.06
C GLU A 70 4.34 0.23 14.15
N ARG A 71 3.14 0.61 14.51
CA ARG A 71 1.98 0.51 13.62
C ARG A 71 1.87 1.77 12.78
N PHE A 72 1.68 1.59 11.47
CA PHE A 72 1.45 2.69 10.56
C PHE A 72 0.07 2.55 9.91
N SER A 73 -0.83 3.48 10.23
CA SER A 73 -2.22 3.44 9.76
C SER A 73 -2.42 4.28 8.50
N VAL A 74 -3.51 4.02 7.76
CA VAL A 74 -3.91 4.85 6.62
C VAL A 74 -4.25 6.28 7.03
N ALA A 75 -4.73 6.49 8.26
CA ALA A 75 -4.99 7.82 8.82
C ALA A 75 -3.70 8.60 8.99
N ARG A 76 -2.68 7.98 9.61
CA ARG A 76 -1.34 8.54 9.75
C ARG A 76 -0.70 8.81 8.38
N TYR A 77 -0.79 7.86 7.45
CA TYR A 77 -0.32 8.04 6.09
C TYR A 77 -0.90 9.29 5.42
N LYS A 78 -2.24 9.45 5.47
CA LYS A 78 -2.91 10.60 4.86
C LYS A 78 -2.38 11.92 5.42
N GLN A 79 -2.27 12.02 6.73
CA GLN A 79 -1.76 13.21 7.41
C GLN A 79 -0.33 13.53 7.00
N GLU A 80 0.58 12.55 7.04
CA GLU A 80 1.98 12.74 6.66
C GLU A 80 2.13 13.06 5.17
N ALA A 81 1.34 12.41 4.30
CA ALA A 81 1.36 12.68 2.88
C ALA A 81 0.82 14.09 2.52
N GLU A 82 -0.23 14.55 3.17
CA GLU A 82 -0.72 15.92 3.00
C GLU A 82 0.31 16.95 3.48
N THR A 83 0.99 16.70 4.61
CA THR A 83 2.08 17.55 5.09
C THR A 83 3.25 17.59 4.10
N ALA A 84 3.66 16.44 3.57
CA ALA A 84 4.72 16.37 2.55
C ALA A 84 4.32 17.11 1.27
N ILE A 85 3.09 16.97 0.80
CA ILE A 85 2.57 17.69 -0.36
C ILE A 85 2.62 19.20 -0.13
N GLU A 86 2.21 19.68 1.04
CA GLU A 86 2.26 21.12 1.40
C GLU A 86 3.71 21.63 1.41
N GLU A 87 4.62 20.88 2.01
CA GLU A 87 6.06 21.24 2.03
C GLU A 87 6.64 21.36 0.61
N ILE A 88 6.30 20.42 -0.28
CA ILE A 88 6.75 20.44 -1.68
C ILE A 88 6.20 21.69 -2.42
N LEU A 89 4.93 21.98 -2.24
CA LEU A 89 4.28 23.16 -2.85
C LEU A 89 4.86 24.48 -2.33
N GLN A 90 5.17 24.56 -1.04
CA GLN A 90 5.82 25.76 -0.44
C GLN A 90 7.22 26.01 -1.02
N LYS A 91 7.92 24.96 -1.45
CA LYS A 91 9.21 25.07 -2.16
C LYS A 91 9.05 25.48 -3.65
N GLY A 92 7.85 25.68 -4.14
CA GLY A 92 7.59 25.93 -5.55
C GLY A 92 7.82 24.72 -6.44
N LYS A 93 7.77 23.51 -5.88
CA LYS A 93 7.97 22.26 -6.60
C LYS A 93 6.65 21.51 -6.86
N THR A 94 6.67 20.54 -7.74
CA THR A 94 5.50 19.73 -8.08
C THR A 94 5.48 18.43 -7.24
N PRO A 95 4.42 18.17 -6.45
CA PRO A 95 4.30 16.92 -5.72
C PRO A 95 3.87 15.78 -6.62
N ILE A 96 4.58 14.63 -6.49
CA ILE A 96 4.31 13.39 -7.23
C ILE A 96 4.10 12.26 -6.23
N VAL A 97 2.86 11.80 -6.06
CA VAL A 97 2.52 10.66 -5.21
C VAL A 97 2.72 9.37 -6.00
N VAL A 98 3.54 8.45 -5.50
CA VAL A 98 3.92 7.24 -6.26
C VAL A 98 3.81 5.98 -5.40
N GLY A 99 3.07 4.98 -5.85
CA GLY A 99 3.08 3.70 -5.15
C GLY A 99 2.06 2.67 -5.58
N GLY A 100 1.98 1.60 -4.79
CA GLY A 100 1.13 0.44 -5.06
C GLY A 100 -0.01 0.23 -4.07
N THR A 101 -0.09 1.01 -3.00
CA THR A 101 -1.09 0.82 -1.94
C THR A 101 -2.38 1.56 -2.25
N GLY A 102 -3.33 0.85 -2.84
CA GLY A 102 -4.60 1.46 -3.30
C GLY A 102 -5.41 2.12 -2.19
N LEU A 103 -5.35 1.62 -0.95
CA LEU A 103 -6.02 2.24 0.20
C LEU A 103 -5.43 3.63 0.49
N TYR A 104 -4.11 3.79 0.41
CA TYR A 104 -3.42 5.05 0.59
C TYR A 104 -3.75 6.04 -0.54
N ALA A 105 -3.69 5.59 -1.79
CA ALA A 105 -4.07 6.42 -2.92
C ALA A 105 -5.51 6.94 -2.79
N ASN A 106 -6.46 6.08 -2.43
CA ASN A 106 -7.86 6.47 -2.25
C ASN A 106 -8.06 7.47 -1.11
N SER A 107 -7.28 7.36 -0.02
CA SER A 107 -7.39 8.32 1.10
C SER A 107 -7.11 9.75 0.67
N LEU A 108 -6.15 9.93 -0.24
CA LEU A 108 -5.80 11.24 -0.81
C LEU A 108 -6.78 11.67 -1.89
N ILE A 109 -6.98 10.85 -2.91
CA ILE A 109 -7.77 11.16 -4.12
C ILE A 109 -9.21 11.53 -3.76
N TYR A 110 -9.82 10.80 -2.82
CA TYR A 110 -11.22 11.00 -2.41
C TYR A 110 -11.36 11.74 -1.09
N GLY A 111 -10.27 12.19 -0.48
CA GLY A 111 -10.30 12.89 0.81
C GLY A 111 -10.87 12.06 1.96
N ILE A 112 -10.85 10.71 1.85
CA ILE A 112 -11.44 9.83 2.85
C ILE A 112 -10.73 10.02 4.18
N GLU A 113 -11.50 10.36 5.22
CA GLU A 113 -10.99 10.43 6.57
C GLU A 113 -11.16 9.09 7.25
N TYR A 114 -10.05 8.59 7.75
CA TYR A 114 -10.03 7.40 8.57
C TYR A 114 -9.85 7.87 10.01
N ASN A 115 -10.81 7.56 10.85
CA ASN A 115 -10.62 7.79 12.27
C ASN A 115 -9.43 6.97 12.76
N ASP A 116 -8.47 7.64 13.39
CA ASP A 116 -7.37 6.96 14.07
C ASP A 116 -7.94 6.30 15.35
N ILE A 117 -8.70 5.24 15.14
CA ILE A 117 -9.37 4.50 16.21
C ILE A 117 -8.26 3.82 16.99
N LYS A 118 -8.09 4.28 18.23
CA LYS A 118 -7.22 3.60 19.18
C LYS A 118 -7.71 2.15 19.31
N LEU A 119 -6.90 1.22 18.83
CA LEU A 119 -7.26 -0.19 18.83
C LEU A 119 -7.41 -0.67 20.26
N ASP A 120 -8.58 -1.22 20.58
CA ASP A 120 -8.79 -1.99 21.80
C ASP A 120 -8.23 -3.40 21.57
N GLU A 121 -6.96 -3.59 21.93
CA GLU A 121 -6.24 -4.85 21.67
C GLU A 121 -6.89 -6.04 22.41
N LYS A 122 -7.40 -5.83 23.61
CA LYS A 122 -8.10 -6.87 24.36
C LYS A 122 -9.36 -7.31 23.63
N TYR A 123 -10.15 -6.35 23.16
CA TYR A 123 -11.34 -6.65 22.38
C TYR A 123 -11.03 -7.36 21.06
N ARG A 124 -9.96 -6.95 20.39
CA ARG A 124 -9.50 -7.62 19.17
C ARG A 124 -9.10 -9.06 19.44
N GLU A 125 -8.35 -9.31 20.51
CA GLU A 125 -7.93 -10.64 20.93
C GLU A 125 -9.14 -11.52 21.27
N GLU A 126 -10.11 -11.00 22.03
CA GLU A 126 -11.37 -11.68 22.31
C GLU A 126 -12.10 -12.10 21.02
N LEU A 127 -12.24 -11.17 20.06
CA LEU A 127 -12.91 -11.46 18.79
C LEU A 127 -12.11 -12.48 17.94
N MET A 128 -10.78 -12.40 17.95
CA MET A 128 -9.94 -13.37 17.25
C MET A 128 -10.09 -14.77 17.86
N ASN A 129 -10.14 -14.88 19.18
CA ASN A 129 -10.34 -16.15 19.87
C ASN A 129 -11.72 -16.75 19.54
N ILE A 130 -12.76 -15.95 19.53
CA ILE A 130 -14.11 -16.38 19.09
C ILE A 130 -14.07 -16.86 17.63
N ALA A 131 -13.38 -16.13 16.72
CA ALA A 131 -13.29 -16.45 15.32
C ALA A 131 -12.47 -17.72 15.00
N ASN A 132 -11.84 -18.34 16.00
CA ASN A 132 -11.07 -19.57 15.77
C ASN A 132 -11.94 -20.83 15.64
N THR A 133 -13.21 -20.75 16.06
CA THR A 133 -14.18 -21.81 15.83
C THR A 133 -15.14 -21.44 14.68
N PRO A 134 -15.63 -22.42 13.90
CA PRO A 134 -16.62 -22.15 12.84
C PRO A 134 -17.87 -21.45 13.34
N GLU A 135 -18.43 -21.90 14.45
CA GLU A 135 -19.65 -21.35 15.07
C GLU A 135 -19.41 -19.93 15.62
N GLY A 136 -18.22 -19.68 16.16
CA GLY A 136 -17.81 -18.36 16.62
C GLY A 136 -17.66 -17.37 15.47
N LEU A 137 -17.03 -17.81 14.37
CA LEU A 137 -16.88 -16.98 13.17
C LEU A 137 -18.23 -16.63 12.55
N GLU A 138 -19.17 -17.60 12.49
CA GLU A 138 -20.53 -17.35 12.01
C GLU A 138 -21.26 -16.31 12.86
N LYS A 139 -21.20 -16.42 14.19
CA LYS A 139 -21.77 -15.42 15.09
C LYS A 139 -21.21 -14.01 14.86
N LEU A 140 -19.89 -13.89 14.67
CA LEU A 140 -19.25 -12.60 14.40
C LEU A 140 -19.65 -12.07 13.03
N TYR A 141 -19.76 -12.93 12.03
CA TYR A 141 -20.18 -12.54 10.67
C TYR A 141 -21.62 -11.98 10.69
N GLU A 142 -22.57 -12.70 11.32
CA GLU A 142 -23.95 -12.25 11.43
C GLU A 142 -24.07 -10.95 12.25
N LYS A 143 -23.28 -10.81 13.32
CA LYS A 143 -23.22 -9.57 14.10
C LYS A 143 -22.70 -8.40 13.25
N ALA A 144 -21.63 -8.61 12.50
CA ALA A 144 -21.06 -7.59 11.60
C ALA A 144 -22.03 -7.22 10.48
N LYS A 145 -22.77 -8.19 9.93
CA LYS A 145 -23.79 -7.98 8.90
C LYS A 145 -24.94 -7.11 9.40
N LYS A 146 -25.40 -7.31 10.63
CA LYS A 146 -26.43 -6.45 11.25
C LYS A 146 -25.96 -5.00 11.45
N ILE A 147 -24.64 -4.79 11.61
CA ILE A 147 -24.04 -3.46 11.79
C ILE A 147 -23.82 -2.75 10.46
N ASP A 148 -23.30 -3.47 9.45
CA ASP A 148 -22.93 -2.88 8.15
C ASP A 148 -23.15 -3.91 7.02
N GLU A 149 -24.39 -4.08 6.61
CA GLU A 149 -24.76 -5.02 5.54
C GLU A 149 -24.03 -4.70 4.24
N THR A 150 -23.97 -3.43 3.86
CA THR A 150 -23.30 -2.97 2.63
C THR A 150 -21.80 -3.31 2.59
N ALA A 151 -21.10 -3.18 3.72
CA ALA A 151 -19.70 -3.59 3.80
C ALA A 151 -19.58 -5.11 3.74
N MET A 152 -20.47 -5.83 4.40
CA MET A 152 -20.42 -7.29 4.52
C MET A 152 -20.74 -8.01 3.21
N GLU A 153 -21.53 -7.44 2.28
CA GLU A 153 -21.71 -7.96 0.93
C GLU A 153 -20.38 -8.15 0.16
N LYS A 154 -19.35 -7.39 0.52
CA LYS A 154 -18.03 -7.40 -0.14
C LYS A 154 -16.98 -8.16 0.66
N ILE A 155 -17.32 -8.67 1.84
CA ILE A 155 -16.41 -9.37 2.75
C ILE A 155 -16.72 -10.87 2.72
N SER A 156 -15.72 -11.68 2.39
CA SER A 156 -15.87 -13.13 2.46
C SER A 156 -16.11 -13.58 3.90
N PHE A 157 -16.96 -14.59 4.06
CA PHE A 157 -17.18 -15.25 5.35
C PHE A 157 -15.88 -15.71 6.03
N THR A 158 -14.87 -16.08 5.27
CA THR A 158 -13.56 -16.52 5.78
C THR A 158 -12.60 -15.37 6.14
N ASP A 159 -12.94 -14.12 5.83
CA ASP A 159 -12.06 -12.97 6.10
C ASP A 159 -12.23 -12.45 7.52
N LYS A 160 -11.73 -13.24 8.49
CA LYS A 160 -11.79 -12.93 9.94
C LYS A 160 -11.34 -11.49 10.24
N LYS A 161 -10.24 -11.04 9.62
CA LYS A 161 -9.65 -9.72 9.87
C LYS A 161 -10.62 -8.59 9.51
N ARG A 162 -11.30 -8.69 8.37
CA ARG A 162 -12.26 -7.66 7.94
C ARG A 162 -13.56 -7.71 8.72
N ILE A 163 -14.06 -8.90 9.06
CA ILE A 163 -15.24 -9.08 9.92
C ILE A 163 -15.00 -8.41 11.27
N ILE A 164 -13.88 -8.72 11.92
CA ILE A 164 -13.50 -8.14 13.21
C ILE A 164 -13.36 -6.61 13.09
N ARG A 165 -12.78 -6.11 12.00
CA ARG A 165 -12.63 -4.65 11.81
C ARG A 165 -13.95 -3.90 11.77
N ILE A 166 -15.01 -4.46 11.21
CA ILE A 166 -16.36 -3.86 11.25
C ILE A 166 -16.83 -3.70 12.71
N LEU A 167 -16.63 -4.75 13.51
CA LEU A 167 -17.03 -4.74 14.93
C LEU A 167 -16.23 -3.75 15.78
N GLU A 168 -14.92 -3.63 15.52
CA GLU A 168 -14.03 -2.67 16.18
C GLU A 168 -14.43 -1.23 15.87
N ILE A 169 -14.67 -0.92 14.60
CA ILE A 169 -15.09 0.42 14.18
C ILE A 169 -16.40 0.80 14.88
N TYR A 170 -17.38 -0.09 14.85
CA TYR A 170 -18.67 0.18 15.49
C TYR A 170 -18.56 0.34 17.00
N LYS A 171 -17.77 -0.51 17.69
CA LYS A 171 -17.53 -0.39 19.13
C LYS A 171 -16.90 0.96 19.49
N ALA A 172 -15.95 1.41 18.70
CA ALA A 172 -15.17 2.62 18.97
C ALA A 172 -15.92 3.92 18.63
N THR A 173 -16.80 3.89 17.63
CA THR A 173 -17.38 5.12 17.06
C THR A 173 -18.90 5.21 17.14
N GLY A 174 -19.57 4.09 17.39
CA GLY A 174 -21.04 3.99 17.32
C GLY A 174 -21.61 4.09 15.90
N LYS A 175 -20.76 4.26 14.88
CA LYS A 175 -21.15 4.36 13.46
C LYS A 175 -20.63 3.16 12.68
N ASN A 176 -21.36 2.76 11.63
CA ASN A 176 -20.87 1.73 10.74
C ASN A 176 -19.81 2.30 9.74
N LYS A 177 -18.98 1.42 9.20
CA LYS A 177 -17.89 1.78 8.30
C LYS A 177 -18.39 2.45 7.02
N THR A 178 -19.48 1.94 6.44
CA THR A 178 -20.07 2.46 5.20
C THR A 178 -20.57 3.89 5.37
N GLU A 179 -21.21 4.21 6.49
CA GLU A 179 -21.66 5.57 6.80
C GLU A 179 -20.47 6.52 6.96
N GLN A 180 -19.43 6.12 7.69
CA GLN A 180 -18.23 6.93 7.86
C GLN A 180 -17.54 7.22 6.51
N GLU A 181 -17.40 6.23 5.64
CA GLU A 181 -16.85 6.42 4.31
C GLU A 181 -17.70 7.36 3.45
N LYS A 182 -19.03 7.25 3.52
CA LYS A 182 -19.95 8.15 2.80
C LYS A 182 -19.89 9.59 3.32
N GLU A 183 -19.80 9.76 4.64
CA GLU A 183 -19.65 11.09 5.24
C GLU A 183 -18.32 11.73 4.84
N SER A 184 -17.23 10.99 4.92
CA SER A 184 -15.89 11.48 4.55
C SER A 184 -15.80 11.92 3.10
N ARG A 185 -16.46 11.23 2.17
CA ARG A 185 -16.45 11.57 0.75
C ARG A 185 -17.17 12.91 0.42
N LYS A 186 -17.91 13.48 1.36
CA LYS A 186 -18.53 14.81 1.20
C LYS A 186 -17.54 15.94 1.50
N ASN A 187 -16.40 15.64 2.11
CA ASN A 187 -15.38 16.62 2.40
C ASN A 187 -14.73 17.12 1.12
N GLU A 188 -14.43 18.41 1.10
CA GLU A 188 -13.74 18.98 -0.04
C GLU A 188 -12.30 18.49 -0.11
N VAL A 189 -11.91 17.93 -1.26
CA VAL A 189 -10.53 17.49 -1.51
C VAL A 189 -9.64 18.71 -1.71
N LYS A 190 -8.53 18.81 -0.98
CA LYS A 190 -7.63 19.99 -0.98
C LYS A 190 -6.98 20.27 -2.34
N TYR A 191 -6.66 19.23 -3.09
CA TYR A 191 -5.82 19.26 -4.29
C TYR A 191 -6.56 18.76 -5.53
N ASP A 192 -6.09 19.17 -6.71
CA ASP A 192 -6.53 18.60 -7.99
C ASP A 192 -5.63 17.43 -8.36
N TYR A 193 -6.03 16.22 -7.96
CA TYR A 193 -5.28 15.00 -8.22
C TYR A 193 -5.42 14.53 -9.66
N LYS A 194 -4.32 14.51 -10.41
CA LYS A 194 -4.22 13.93 -11.75
C LYS A 194 -3.69 12.50 -11.65
N VAL A 195 -4.55 11.52 -11.83
CA VAL A 195 -4.25 10.11 -11.52
C VAL A 195 -3.90 9.33 -12.77
N PHE A 196 -2.73 8.70 -12.73
CA PHE A 196 -2.20 7.84 -13.78
C PHE A 196 -1.95 6.45 -13.23
N ALA A 197 -2.30 5.41 -14.00
CA ALA A 197 -1.99 4.02 -13.64
C ALA A 197 -1.16 3.36 -14.72
N ILE A 198 -0.12 2.63 -14.32
CA ILE A 198 0.67 1.84 -15.28
C ILE A 198 -0.01 0.49 -15.49
N ASN A 199 -0.27 0.17 -16.75
CA ASN A 199 -0.74 -1.14 -17.20
C ASN A 199 0.36 -1.88 -17.93
N ILE A 200 0.49 -3.16 -17.63
CA ILE A 200 1.40 -4.10 -18.32
C ILE A 200 0.61 -5.38 -18.56
N GLU A 201 0.82 -6.00 -19.70
CA GLU A 201 0.24 -7.31 -20.00
C GLU A 201 0.64 -8.33 -18.93
N ARG A 202 -0.34 -9.13 -18.51
CA ARG A 202 -0.18 -10.05 -17.38
C ARG A 202 1.01 -11.02 -17.50
N PRO A 203 1.28 -11.66 -18.65
CA PRO A 203 2.44 -12.55 -18.79
C PRO A 203 3.76 -11.83 -18.52
N ILE A 204 3.94 -10.65 -19.10
CA ILE A 204 5.15 -9.84 -18.94
C ILE A 204 5.30 -9.34 -17.50
N LEU A 205 4.20 -8.90 -16.89
CA LEU A 205 4.22 -8.48 -15.49
C LEU A 205 4.62 -9.63 -14.56
N TYR A 206 4.12 -10.84 -14.80
CA TYR A 206 4.42 -12.01 -13.98
C TYR A 206 5.88 -12.45 -14.13
N GLU A 207 6.44 -12.38 -15.34
CA GLU A 207 7.86 -12.61 -15.58
C GLU A 207 8.73 -11.60 -14.81
N ARG A 208 8.39 -10.30 -14.90
CA ARG A 208 9.09 -9.24 -14.15
C ARG A 208 9.01 -9.44 -12.64
N ILE A 209 7.86 -9.88 -12.13
CA ILE A 209 7.68 -10.20 -10.71
C ILE A 209 8.57 -11.36 -10.30
N ASN A 210 8.56 -12.47 -11.06
CA ASN A 210 9.35 -13.64 -10.74
C ASN A 210 10.85 -13.30 -10.72
N LYS A 211 11.34 -12.62 -11.77
CA LYS A 211 12.73 -12.15 -11.85
C LYS A 211 13.10 -11.23 -10.69
N ARG A 212 12.22 -10.32 -10.29
CA ARG A 212 12.46 -9.44 -9.14
C ARG A 212 12.62 -10.23 -7.84
N VAL A 213 11.81 -11.25 -7.61
CA VAL A 213 11.94 -12.11 -6.43
C VAL A 213 13.28 -12.86 -6.44
N ASP A 214 13.72 -13.40 -7.59
CA ASP A 214 15.02 -14.03 -7.70
C ASP A 214 16.16 -13.06 -7.35
N ILE A 215 16.12 -11.84 -7.88
CA ILE A 215 17.07 -10.77 -7.55
C ILE A 215 17.04 -10.43 -6.05
N MET A 216 15.88 -10.34 -5.41
CA MET A 216 15.79 -10.09 -3.97
C MET A 216 16.49 -11.17 -3.15
N ILE A 217 16.35 -12.44 -3.54
CA ILE A 217 17.05 -13.54 -2.89
C ILE A 217 18.56 -13.43 -3.09
N GLU A 218 19.03 -13.13 -4.29
CA GLU A 218 20.45 -12.91 -4.60
C GLU A 218 21.03 -11.71 -3.84
N GLN A 219 20.27 -10.64 -3.67
CA GLN A 219 20.64 -9.46 -2.88
C GLN A 219 20.66 -9.70 -1.37
N GLY A 220 20.18 -10.84 -0.88
CA GLY A 220 20.26 -11.24 0.52
C GLY A 220 18.99 -10.99 1.33
N LEU A 221 17.80 -11.11 0.74
CA LEU A 221 16.53 -10.99 1.46
C LEU A 221 16.47 -11.88 2.71
N ILE A 222 17.02 -13.11 2.64
CA ILE A 222 17.05 -14.03 3.79
C ILE A 222 17.86 -13.42 4.94
N GLU A 223 19.01 -12.85 4.64
CA GLU A 223 19.87 -12.22 5.65
C GLU A 223 19.26 -10.90 6.20
N GLU A 224 18.54 -10.16 5.37
CA GLU A 224 17.75 -8.99 5.83
C GLU A 224 16.73 -9.42 6.89
N VAL A 225 15.94 -10.45 6.62
CA VAL A 225 14.92 -10.97 7.56
C VAL A 225 15.57 -11.47 8.86
N LYS A 226 16.69 -12.21 8.79
CA LYS A 226 17.43 -12.64 9.99
C LYS A 226 17.90 -11.47 10.84
N LYS A 227 18.44 -10.42 10.20
CA LYS A 227 18.87 -9.20 10.90
C LYS A 227 17.70 -8.51 11.58
N LEU A 228 16.56 -8.38 10.89
CA LEU A 228 15.36 -7.77 11.44
C LEU A 228 14.86 -8.51 12.69
N ILE A 229 14.71 -9.82 12.62
CA ILE A 229 14.27 -10.66 13.75
C ILE A 229 15.22 -10.52 14.94
N LYS A 230 16.54 -10.44 14.69
CA LYS A 230 17.54 -10.25 15.75
C LYS A 230 17.50 -8.83 16.35
N LYS A 231 17.21 -7.81 15.54
CA LYS A 231 17.28 -6.39 15.93
C LYS A 231 16.02 -5.92 16.66
N TYR A 232 14.86 -6.42 16.26
CA TYR A 232 13.57 -5.93 16.76
C TYR A 232 12.81 -7.00 17.53
N PRO A 233 12.22 -6.68 18.71
CA PRO A 233 11.54 -7.67 19.56
C PRO A 233 10.17 -8.08 19.02
N GLU A 234 9.52 -7.21 18.22
CA GLU A 234 8.16 -7.43 17.73
C GLU A 234 7.89 -6.73 16.39
N PHE A 235 6.91 -7.23 15.67
CA PHE A 235 6.50 -6.70 14.36
C PHE A 235 4.96 -6.68 14.25
N PRO A 236 4.29 -5.63 14.70
CA PRO A 236 2.83 -5.58 14.70
C PRO A 236 2.20 -5.74 13.30
N THR A 237 2.86 -5.24 12.26
CA THR A 237 2.39 -5.27 10.87
C THR A 237 3.49 -5.57 9.85
N ALA A 238 4.68 -5.07 10.04
CA ALA A 238 5.76 -5.08 9.06
C ALA A 238 6.11 -6.48 8.53
N MET A 239 6.25 -7.46 9.41
CA MET A 239 6.61 -8.84 9.06
C MET A 239 5.47 -9.63 8.35
N GLN A 240 4.26 -9.04 8.25
CA GLN A 240 3.17 -9.62 7.44
C GLN A 240 3.31 -9.30 5.94
N ALA A 241 4.32 -8.50 5.57
CA ALA A 241 4.60 -8.19 4.17
C ALA A 241 5.02 -9.44 3.39
N ILE A 242 4.64 -9.47 2.12
CA ILE A 242 5.05 -10.52 1.18
C ILE A 242 6.58 -10.47 1.04
N GLY A 243 7.19 -11.63 1.08
CA GLY A 243 8.64 -11.77 1.10
C GLY A 243 9.17 -12.00 2.52
N TYR A 244 8.69 -11.23 3.50
CA TYR A 244 9.16 -11.35 4.88
C TYR A 244 8.53 -12.53 5.61
N LYS A 245 7.21 -12.65 5.59
CA LYS A 245 6.51 -13.76 6.29
C LYS A 245 6.91 -15.14 5.74
N GLU A 246 7.10 -15.26 4.42
CA GLU A 246 7.50 -16.53 3.81
C GLU A 246 8.94 -16.91 4.18
N ILE A 247 9.84 -15.92 4.30
CA ILE A 247 11.20 -16.19 4.80
C ILE A 247 11.19 -16.53 6.28
N VAL A 248 10.30 -15.96 7.10
CA VAL A 248 10.12 -16.39 8.50
C VAL A 248 9.67 -17.85 8.57
N GLU A 249 8.70 -18.28 7.76
CA GLU A 249 8.26 -19.67 7.66
C GLU A 249 9.42 -20.60 7.27
N TYR A 250 10.28 -20.18 6.34
CA TYR A 250 11.50 -20.92 5.99
C TYR A 250 12.49 -20.99 7.16
N LEU A 251 12.71 -19.90 7.89
CA LEU A 251 13.63 -19.88 9.03
C LEU A 251 13.14 -20.70 10.23
N ASN A 252 11.84 -20.96 10.29
CA ASN A 252 11.20 -21.83 11.29
C ASN A 252 11.08 -23.29 10.84
N ASP A 253 11.73 -23.68 9.73
CA ASP A 253 11.65 -25.02 9.13
C ASP A 253 10.22 -25.46 8.72
N GLU A 254 9.31 -24.49 8.54
CA GLU A 254 7.95 -24.76 8.06
C GLU A 254 7.89 -24.96 6.54
N LEU A 255 8.85 -24.37 5.81
CA LEU A 255 9.04 -24.47 4.36
C LEU A 255 10.50 -24.71 4.02
N THR A 256 10.75 -25.36 2.88
CA THR A 256 12.07 -25.33 2.26
C THR A 256 12.34 -23.96 1.65
N LYS A 257 13.60 -23.65 1.34
CA LYS A 257 13.97 -22.40 0.68
C LYS A 257 13.27 -22.24 -0.67
N GLU A 258 13.20 -23.27 -1.45
CA GLU A 258 12.57 -23.32 -2.78
C GLU A 258 11.07 -23.08 -2.68
N GLU A 259 10.40 -23.70 -1.71
CA GLU A 259 8.97 -23.47 -1.44
C GLU A 259 8.68 -22.04 -1.01
N ALA A 260 9.51 -21.47 -0.14
CA ALA A 260 9.37 -20.06 0.28
C ALA A 260 9.50 -19.09 -0.91
N ILE A 261 10.50 -19.29 -1.76
CA ILE A 261 10.72 -18.47 -2.98
C ILE A 261 9.50 -18.57 -3.92
N GLU A 262 9.01 -19.77 -4.20
CA GLU A 262 7.87 -19.93 -5.09
C GLU A 262 6.59 -19.34 -4.48
N LYS A 263 6.41 -19.45 -3.17
CA LYS A 263 5.31 -18.83 -2.44
C LYS A 263 5.36 -17.30 -2.52
N ILE A 264 6.55 -16.69 -2.37
CA ILE A 264 6.75 -15.24 -2.56
C ILE A 264 6.35 -14.82 -3.97
N LYS A 265 6.82 -15.53 -5.01
CA LYS A 265 6.45 -15.25 -6.41
C LYS A 265 4.93 -15.32 -6.60
N GLN A 266 4.30 -16.38 -6.09
CA GLN A 266 2.86 -16.57 -6.19
C GLN A 266 2.06 -15.45 -5.49
N GLU A 267 2.40 -15.15 -4.23
CA GLU A 267 1.70 -14.11 -3.46
C GLU A 267 1.91 -12.72 -4.06
N THR A 268 3.09 -12.44 -4.61
CA THR A 268 3.36 -11.18 -5.31
C THR A 268 2.53 -11.05 -6.60
N ARG A 269 2.39 -12.14 -7.39
CA ARG A 269 1.49 -12.16 -8.56
C ARG A 269 0.02 -11.93 -8.16
N ARG A 270 -0.43 -12.55 -7.05
CA ARG A 270 -1.77 -12.34 -6.49
C ARG A 270 -1.96 -10.89 -6.02
N TYR A 271 -0.95 -10.33 -5.38
CA TYR A 271 -0.97 -8.94 -4.94
C TYR A 271 -1.07 -7.97 -6.11
N ALA A 272 -0.26 -8.15 -7.15
CA ALA A 272 -0.32 -7.35 -8.37
C ALA A 272 -1.72 -7.39 -9.01
N LYS A 273 -2.37 -8.57 -9.06
CA LYS A 273 -3.77 -8.69 -9.54
C LYS A 273 -4.73 -7.87 -8.67
N ARG A 274 -4.57 -7.90 -7.34
CA ARG A 274 -5.41 -7.10 -6.41
C ARG A 274 -5.19 -5.60 -6.63
N GLN A 275 -3.94 -5.15 -6.83
CA GLN A 275 -3.62 -3.75 -7.13
C GLN A 275 -4.31 -3.27 -8.40
N ILE A 276 -4.20 -4.01 -9.50
CA ILE A 276 -4.87 -3.68 -10.78
C ILE A 276 -6.39 -3.60 -10.60
N THR A 277 -6.97 -4.57 -9.90
CA THR A 277 -8.43 -4.57 -9.62
C THR A 277 -8.85 -3.37 -8.79
N TRP A 278 -8.00 -2.92 -7.87
CA TRP A 278 -8.25 -1.73 -7.06
C TRP A 278 -8.22 -0.47 -7.92
N PHE A 279 -7.16 -0.29 -8.71
CA PHE A 279 -6.97 0.91 -9.52
C PHE A 279 -8.03 1.06 -10.62
N LYS A 280 -8.57 -0.03 -11.16
CA LYS A 280 -9.69 0.01 -12.11
C LYS A 280 -10.97 0.66 -11.56
N ARG A 281 -11.07 0.86 -10.24
CA ARG A 281 -12.22 1.49 -9.58
C ARG A 281 -12.04 2.98 -9.35
N ILE A 282 -10.85 3.51 -9.63
CA ILE A 282 -10.56 4.94 -9.49
C ILE A 282 -11.15 5.67 -10.71
N GLU A 283 -12.02 6.64 -10.43
CA GLU A 283 -12.65 7.44 -11.47
C GLU A 283 -11.62 8.37 -12.15
N ASN A 284 -11.81 8.62 -13.43
CA ASN A 284 -10.96 9.51 -14.24
C ASN A 284 -9.46 9.15 -14.26
N ILE A 285 -9.13 7.89 -13.97
CA ILE A 285 -7.75 7.40 -14.05
C ILE A 285 -7.30 7.29 -15.51
N LYS A 286 -6.12 7.84 -15.82
CA LYS A 286 -5.49 7.69 -17.14
C LYS A 286 -4.50 6.53 -17.11
N TRP A 287 -4.70 5.54 -17.98
CA TRP A 287 -3.83 4.38 -18.08
C TRP A 287 -2.64 4.68 -18.99
N LEU A 288 -1.45 4.40 -18.49
CA LEU A 288 -0.17 4.47 -19.21
C LEU A 288 0.26 3.05 -19.60
N ASN A 289 0.87 2.89 -20.77
CA ASN A 289 1.43 1.60 -21.14
C ASN A 289 2.84 1.45 -20.54
N GLY A 290 3.01 0.46 -19.66
CA GLY A 290 4.28 0.20 -18.99
C GLY A 290 5.35 -0.47 -19.86
N LEU A 291 5.06 -0.70 -21.15
CA LEU A 291 6.02 -1.17 -22.15
C LEU A 291 6.51 -0.05 -23.07
N ASP A 292 5.85 1.11 -23.04
CA ASP A 292 6.29 2.27 -23.81
C ASP A 292 7.56 2.86 -23.21
N GLU A 293 8.29 3.60 -24.04
CA GLU A 293 9.42 4.40 -23.57
C GLU A 293 8.95 5.39 -22.49
N THR A 294 9.76 5.56 -21.47
CA THR A 294 9.47 6.46 -20.34
C THR A 294 9.10 7.86 -20.78
N GLN A 295 9.77 8.39 -21.83
CA GLN A 295 9.52 9.73 -22.36
C GLN A 295 8.12 9.88 -22.97
N ASN A 296 7.57 8.84 -23.59
CA ASN A 296 6.19 8.85 -24.12
C ASN A 296 5.17 8.97 -22.98
N ASN A 297 5.35 8.18 -21.93
CA ASN A 297 4.49 8.25 -20.75
C ASN A 297 4.59 9.62 -20.05
N ILE A 298 5.78 10.20 -19.96
CA ILE A 298 5.98 11.55 -19.42
C ILE A 298 5.23 12.59 -20.26
N LYS A 299 5.29 12.50 -21.58
CA LYS A 299 4.58 13.42 -22.48
C LYS A 299 3.07 13.37 -22.23
N ILE A 300 2.49 12.18 -22.11
CA ILE A 300 1.07 11.99 -21.78
C ILE A 300 0.70 12.63 -20.42
N ILE A 301 1.58 12.48 -19.42
CA ILE A 301 1.36 13.09 -18.09
C ILE A 301 1.35 14.62 -18.22
N LEU A 302 2.33 15.20 -18.91
CA LEU A 302 2.45 16.65 -19.06
C LEU A 302 1.29 17.28 -19.85
N GLU A 303 0.77 16.59 -20.87
CA GLU A 303 -0.43 17.03 -21.60
C GLU A 303 -1.68 17.16 -20.72
N VAL A 304 -1.81 16.31 -19.68
CA VAL A 304 -2.92 16.38 -18.72
C VAL A 304 -2.67 17.45 -17.64
N MET A 305 -1.41 17.77 -17.39
CA MET A 305 -1.03 18.79 -16.39
C MET A 305 -1.20 20.22 -16.92
N ASN A 306 -1.15 20.43 -18.21
CA ASN A 306 -1.44 21.72 -18.85
C ASN A 306 -2.94 21.96 -18.91
#